data_c3a1df3d885a80f288971ce1d4569924
#
_entry.id   c3a1df3d885a80f288971ce1d4569924
#
_cell.length_a   1.000
_cell.length_b   1.000
_cell.length_c   1.000
_cell.angle_alpha   90.00
_cell.angle_beta   90.00
_cell.angle_gamma   90.00
#
_symmetry.space_group_name_H-M   'P 1'
#
loop_
_entity.id
_entity.type
_entity.pdbx_description
1 polymer ?
#
loop_
_entity_poly.entity_id
_entity_poly.type
_entity_poly.pdbx_seq_one_letter_code
_entity_poly.pdbx_strand_id
1 'polypeptide(L)'
;MKYSSAQLGRVLVIRLEDGDIVHECIEEAARKEGIARAAVILLGGAGGGSRIVVGPEDGNVRPVVPMERVLHDVHEMAGAGTIFPDESGEPVLHLHAAFGRDDQVTAGCIRTGVKTWVVAEAVVIELTGNEATRRVDPATGFELLDA
;
A
#
# COMPACT_ATOMS: atom_id res chain seq x y z
N MET A 1 5.56 -7.32 -20.84
CA MET A 1 5.71 -7.83 -19.46
C MET A 1 7.17 -7.69 -19.08
N LYS A 2 7.44 -7.11 -17.90
CA LYS A 2 8.77 -7.07 -17.27
C LYS A 2 8.73 -7.93 -16.03
N TYR A 3 9.79 -8.61 -15.69
CA TYR A 3 9.89 -9.40 -14.45
C TYR A 3 11.35 -9.59 -14.04
N SER A 4 11.56 -9.79 -12.76
CA SER A 4 12.82 -10.18 -12.16
C SER A 4 12.58 -11.23 -11.07
N SER A 5 13.61 -11.96 -10.68
CA SER A 5 13.52 -12.92 -9.59
C SER A 5 13.93 -12.30 -8.27
N ALA A 6 13.45 -12.87 -7.18
CA ALA A 6 13.83 -12.52 -5.82
C ALA A 6 13.91 -13.80 -4.96
N GLN A 7 14.51 -13.67 -3.79
CA GLN A 7 14.51 -14.69 -2.74
C GLN A 7 13.76 -14.16 -1.52
N LEU A 8 13.20 -15.04 -0.71
CA LEU A 8 12.60 -14.67 0.56
C LEU A 8 13.69 -14.32 1.58
N GLY A 9 13.54 -13.19 2.21
CA GLY A 9 14.37 -12.73 3.31
C GLY A 9 13.69 -12.86 4.65
N ARG A 10 13.84 -11.84 5.51
CA ARG A 10 13.23 -11.77 6.84
C ARG A 10 11.72 -11.59 6.76
N VAL A 11 11.04 -11.98 7.83
CA VAL A 11 9.62 -11.67 8.02
C VAL A 11 9.49 -10.70 9.19
N LEU A 12 8.80 -9.58 8.96
CA LEU A 12 8.46 -8.60 9.98
C LEU A 12 6.97 -8.69 10.27
N VAL A 13 6.61 -8.77 11.54
CA VAL A 13 5.22 -8.74 12.01
C VAL A 13 4.98 -7.41 12.69
N ILE A 14 3.99 -6.67 12.21
CA ILE A 14 3.66 -5.32 12.68
C ILE A 14 2.24 -5.34 13.22
N ARG A 15 2.05 -4.85 14.44
CA ARG A 15 0.76 -4.47 14.97
C ARG A 15 0.64 -2.95 14.90
N LEU A 16 -0.38 -2.46 14.22
CA LEU A 16 -0.73 -1.04 14.19
C LEU A 16 -1.77 -0.76 15.27
N GLU A 17 -1.62 0.39 15.93
CA GLU A 17 -2.47 0.84 17.00
C GLU A 17 -3.58 1.79 16.50
N ASP A 18 -4.56 2.06 17.35
CA ASP A 18 -5.66 2.96 17.02
C ASP A 18 -5.18 4.36 16.60
N GLY A 19 -5.62 4.81 15.44
CA GLY A 19 -5.24 6.10 14.87
C GLY A 19 -3.99 6.11 13.99
N ASP A 20 -3.20 5.04 13.97
CA ASP A 20 -2.03 4.91 13.10
C ASP A 20 -2.43 5.01 11.61
N ILE A 21 -1.64 5.75 10.85
CA ILE A 21 -1.80 5.81 9.39
C ILE A 21 -1.07 4.61 8.77
N VAL A 22 -1.84 3.71 8.19
CA VAL A 22 -1.37 2.37 7.80
C VAL A 22 -0.12 2.42 6.92
N HIS A 23 -0.14 3.19 5.83
CA HIS A 23 1.01 3.22 4.90
C HIS A 23 2.26 3.84 5.55
N GLU A 24 2.10 4.93 6.30
CA GLU A 24 3.22 5.62 6.97
C GLU A 24 3.93 4.71 7.97
N CYS A 25 3.16 3.99 8.80
CA CYS A 25 3.73 3.09 9.80
C CYS A 25 4.44 1.88 9.17
N ILE A 26 3.90 1.32 8.10
CA ILE A 26 4.53 0.19 7.39
C ILE A 26 5.83 0.64 6.70
N GLU A 27 5.82 1.79 6.03
CA GLU A 27 7.01 2.37 5.40
C GLU A 27 8.08 2.75 6.43
N GLU A 28 7.68 3.33 7.57
CA GLU A 28 8.60 3.64 8.66
C GLU A 28 9.24 2.37 9.25
N ALA A 29 8.45 1.32 9.47
CA ALA A 29 8.96 0.04 9.95
C ALA A 29 9.96 -0.57 8.95
N ALA A 30 9.64 -0.57 7.65
CA ALA A 30 10.54 -1.04 6.60
C ALA A 30 11.85 -0.25 6.58
N ARG A 31 11.78 1.07 6.71
CA ARG A 31 12.96 1.96 6.78
C ARG A 31 13.84 1.65 8.00
N LYS A 32 13.24 1.52 9.18
CA LYS A 32 13.97 1.20 10.43
C LYS A 32 14.69 -0.14 10.36
N GLU A 33 14.06 -1.12 9.72
CA GLU A 33 14.61 -2.47 9.55
C GLU A 33 15.54 -2.61 8.32
N GLY A 34 15.67 -1.56 7.52
CA GLY A 34 16.47 -1.59 6.28
C GLY A 34 15.88 -2.52 5.21
N ILE A 35 14.56 -2.72 5.20
CA ILE A 35 13.85 -3.51 4.20
C ILE A 35 13.47 -2.61 3.03
N ALA A 36 14.18 -2.74 1.92
CA ALA A 36 13.93 -1.94 0.73
C ALA A 36 12.84 -2.56 -0.18
N ARG A 37 12.67 -3.88 -0.14
CA ARG A 37 11.75 -4.61 -1.04
C ARG A 37 11.02 -5.69 -0.27
N ALA A 38 9.69 -5.72 -0.39
CA ALA A 38 8.88 -6.69 0.33
C ALA A 38 7.53 -6.95 -0.34
N ALA A 39 6.94 -8.10 -0.03
CA ALA A 39 5.50 -8.34 -0.13
C ALA A 39 4.84 -8.03 1.22
N VAL A 40 3.62 -7.50 1.19
CA VAL A 40 2.88 -7.10 2.40
C VAL A 40 1.48 -7.71 2.38
N ILE A 41 1.09 -8.28 3.51
CA ILE A 41 -0.27 -8.73 3.80
C ILE A 41 -0.79 -7.85 4.94
N LEU A 42 -2.02 -7.37 4.83
CA LEU A 42 -2.64 -6.46 5.79
C LEU A 42 -4.05 -6.95 6.13
N LEU A 43 -4.41 -6.87 7.42
CA LEU A 43 -5.78 -7.08 7.88
C LEU A 43 -6.06 -6.25 9.15
N GLY A 44 -7.34 -5.97 9.43
CA GLY A 44 -7.76 -5.26 10.64
C GLY A 44 -8.83 -4.21 10.40
N GLY A 45 -9.04 -3.35 11.39
CA GLY A 45 -10.04 -2.28 11.33
C GLY A 45 -9.53 -1.02 10.63
N ALA A 46 -10.36 -0.46 9.74
CA ALA A 46 -10.15 0.85 9.14
C ALA A 46 -11.15 1.87 9.71
N GLY A 47 -10.65 2.98 10.23
CA GLY A 47 -11.47 4.02 10.85
C GLY A 47 -12.25 4.87 9.85
N GLY A 48 -13.39 5.39 10.28
CA GLY A 48 -14.17 6.35 9.50
C GLY A 48 -13.36 7.60 9.16
N GLY A 49 -13.63 8.18 7.99
CA GLY A 49 -12.87 9.29 7.43
C GLY A 49 -11.59 8.87 6.69
N SER A 50 -11.23 7.60 6.70
CA SER A 50 -10.15 7.05 5.86
C SER A 50 -10.42 7.30 4.39
N ARG A 51 -9.35 7.61 3.63
CA ARG A 51 -9.42 7.88 2.19
C ARG A 51 -8.74 6.79 1.39
N ILE A 52 -9.37 6.37 0.31
CA ILE A 52 -8.83 5.37 -0.62
C ILE A 52 -8.97 5.88 -2.06
N VAL A 53 -8.04 5.48 -2.92
CA VAL A 53 -8.13 5.76 -4.37
C VAL A 53 -8.79 4.58 -5.05
N VAL A 54 -9.92 4.83 -5.74
CA VAL A 54 -10.75 3.77 -6.35
C VAL A 54 -10.62 3.71 -7.88
N GLY A 55 -9.62 4.34 -8.45
CA GLY A 55 -9.34 4.36 -9.88
C GLY A 55 -9.28 5.80 -10.43
N PRO A 56 -9.18 5.99 -11.72
CA PRO A 56 -9.22 7.30 -12.38
C PRO A 56 -10.64 7.78 -12.60
N GLU A 57 -10.84 9.11 -12.68
CA GLU A 57 -12.11 9.71 -13.15
C GLU A 57 -12.44 9.29 -14.58
N ASP A 58 -11.44 9.29 -15.46
CA ASP A 58 -11.50 8.78 -16.83
C ASP A 58 -10.21 8.02 -17.17
N GLY A 59 -10.37 6.74 -17.53
CA GLY A 59 -9.24 5.86 -17.86
C GLY A 59 -8.50 6.24 -19.15
N ASN A 60 -9.07 7.11 -20.00
CA ASN A 60 -8.51 7.50 -21.28
C ASN A 60 -7.77 8.85 -21.23
N VAL A 61 -7.97 9.66 -20.19
CA VAL A 61 -7.39 11.00 -20.06
C VAL A 61 -6.00 10.93 -19.41
N ARG A 62 -5.09 11.79 -19.88
CA ARG A 62 -3.73 11.97 -19.33
C ARG A 62 -3.47 13.47 -19.12
N PRO A 63 -2.87 13.87 -17.98
CA PRO A 63 -2.49 13.04 -16.85
C PRO A 63 -3.70 12.41 -16.16
N VAL A 64 -3.47 11.29 -15.46
CA VAL A 64 -4.53 10.57 -14.75
C VAL A 64 -4.98 11.36 -13.53
N VAL A 65 -6.29 11.57 -13.41
CA VAL A 65 -6.91 12.19 -12.22
C VAL A 65 -7.50 11.06 -11.35
N PRO A 66 -6.94 10.81 -10.15
CA PRO A 66 -7.43 9.74 -9.28
C PRO A 66 -8.76 10.13 -8.63
N MET A 67 -9.72 9.19 -8.56
CA MET A 67 -10.91 9.33 -7.74
C MET A 67 -10.63 8.86 -6.32
N GLU A 68 -10.96 9.69 -5.35
CA GLU A 68 -10.94 9.33 -3.95
C GLU A 68 -12.33 8.96 -3.43
N ARG A 69 -12.37 8.03 -2.49
CA ARG A 69 -13.55 7.70 -1.71
C ARG A 69 -13.23 7.77 -0.23
N VAL A 70 -14.14 8.36 0.54
CA VAL A 70 -14.06 8.42 2.01
C VAL A 70 -14.88 7.27 2.59
N LEU A 71 -14.31 6.53 3.54
CA LEU A 71 -15.02 5.52 4.32
C LEU A 71 -15.90 6.22 5.36
N HIS A 72 -17.21 5.95 5.34
CA HIS A 72 -18.17 6.67 6.18
C HIS A 72 -18.16 6.25 7.65
N ASP A 73 -17.61 5.15 8.00
CA ASP A 73 -17.54 4.63 9.37
C ASP A 73 -16.47 3.55 9.41
N VAL A 74 -16.41 2.79 10.50
CA VAL A 74 -15.48 1.67 10.65
C VAL A 74 -15.78 0.57 9.61
N HIS A 75 -14.73 0.04 9.00
CA HIS A 75 -14.76 -1.08 8.06
C HIS A 75 -13.75 -2.13 8.50
N GLU A 76 -14.04 -3.37 8.21
CA GLU A 76 -13.02 -4.42 8.20
C GLU A 76 -12.21 -4.31 6.92
N MET A 77 -10.88 -4.39 7.02
CA MET A 77 -10.00 -4.35 5.84
C MET A 77 -9.15 -5.60 5.72
N ALA A 78 -8.96 -6.03 4.47
CA ALA A 78 -7.97 -7.03 4.12
C ALA A 78 -7.31 -6.65 2.80
N GLY A 79 -5.99 -6.74 2.73
CA GLY A 79 -5.27 -6.28 1.55
C GLY A 79 -3.92 -6.94 1.36
N ALA A 80 -3.36 -6.70 0.18
CA ALA A 80 -2.02 -7.11 -0.18
C ALA A 80 -1.32 -6.01 -0.99
N GLY A 81 0.00 -5.97 -0.88
CA GLY A 81 0.79 -4.97 -1.54
C GLY A 81 2.26 -5.31 -1.62
N THR A 82 3.03 -4.35 -2.07
CA THR A 82 4.48 -4.46 -2.21
C THR A 82 5.16 -3.19 -1.73
N ILE A 83 6.34 -3.34 -1.13
CA ILE A 83 7.28 -2.26 -0.90
C ILE A 83 8.39 -2.38 -1.96
N PHE A 84 8.68 -1.30 -2.65
CA PHE A 84 9.87 -1.14 -3.49
C PHE A 84 10.40 0.28 -3.32
N PRO A 85 11.73 0.49 -3.39
CA PRO A 85 12.28 1.82 -3.23
C PRO A 85 11.91 2.71 -4.43
N ASP A 86 11.76 3.99 -4.17
CA ASP A 86 11.72 5.02 -5.20
C ASP A 86 13.13 5.31 -5.75
N GLU A 87 13.25 6.32 -6.62
CA GLU A 87 14.53 6.74 -7.21
C GLU A 87 15.50 7.34 -6.19
N SER A 88 15.04 7.75 -5.02
CA SER A 88 15.86 8.22 -3.89
C SER A 88 16.29 7.09 -2.95
N GLY A 89 15.73 5.89 -3.11
CA GLY A 89 15.99 4.73 -2.26
C GLY A 89 15.03 4.59 -1.07
N GLU A 90 14.04 5.48 -0.95
CA GLU A 90 13.03 5.41 0.12
C GLU A 90 12.01 4.29 -0.15
N PRO A 91 11.66 3.48 0.86
CA PRO A 91 10.67 2.42 0.71
C PRO A 91 9.27 2.99 0.48
N VAL A 92 8.64 2.67 -0.63
CA VAL A 92 7.29 3.10 -1.00
C VAL A 92 6.34 1.92 -1.01
N LEU A 93 5.30 1.99 -0.20
CA LEU A 93 4.24 0.99 -0.14
C LEU A 93 3.21 1.23 -1.24
N HIS A 94 2.94 0.20 -2.04
CA HIS A 94 1.78 0.13 -2.92
C HIS A 94 0.89 -1.02 -2.48
N LEU A 95 -0.23 -0.71 -1.84
CA LEU A 95 -1.14 -1.71 -1.28
C LEU A 95 -2.58 -1.38 -1.66
N HIS A 96 -3.29 -2.40 -2.11
CA HIS A 96 -4.73 -2.35 -2.31
C HIS A 96 -5.43 -3.19 -1.25
N ALA A 97 -6.51 -2.67 -0.71
CA ALA A 97 -7.32 -3.37 0.27
C ALA A 97 -8.80 -3.34 -0.11
N ALA A 98 -9.52 -4.38 0.31
CA ALA A 98 -10.98 -4.41 0.36
C ALA A 98 -11.42 -3.95 1.75
N PHE A 99 -12.49 -3.16 1.79
CA PHE A 99 -13.08 -2.58 2.99
C PHE A 99 -14.54 -2.99 3.06
N GLY A 100 -14.84 -3.90 3.99
CA GLY A 100 -16.16 -4.47 4.19
C GLY A 100 -16.91 -3.82 5.34
N ARG A 101 -18.19 -3.52 5.14
CA ARG A 101 -19.13 -3.09 6.17
C ARG A 101 -20.53 -3.56 5.80
N ASP A 102 -21.21 -4.25 6.71
CA ASP A 102 -22.48 -4.92 6.44
C ASP A 102 -22.40 -5.84 5.20
N ASP A 103 -23.26 -5.62 4.23
CA ASP A 103 -23.32 -6.35 2.96
C ASP A 103 -22.54 -5.67 1.82
N GLN A 104 -21.80 -4.59 2.09
CA GLN A 104 -21.09 -3.82 1.08
C GLN A 104 -19.57 -3.95 1.22
N VAL A 105 -18.92 -3.96 0.07
CA VAL A 105 -17.44 -3.92 -0.01
C VAL A 105 -17.03 -2.85 -1.01
N THR A 106 -16.08 -2.03 -0.60
CA THR A 106 -15.33 -1.17 -1.52
C THR A 106 -13.86 -1.58 -1.52
N ALA A 107 -13.15 -1.35 -2.61
CA ALA A 107 -11.73 -1.66 -2.70
C ALA A 107 -10.97 -0.49 -3.32
N GLY A 108 -9.72 -0.29 -2.90
CA GLY A 108 -8.89 0.79 -3.43
C GLY A 108 -7.47 0.78 -2.88
N CYS A 109 -6.67 1.72 -3.40
CA CYS A 109 -5.31 1.96 -2.93
C CYS A 109 -5.34 2.80 -1.64
N ILE A 110 -4.54 2.42 -0.64
CA ILE A 110 -4.54 3.02 0.70
C ILE A 110 -3.68 4.29 0.85
N ARG A 111 -2.96 4.70 -0.20
CA ARG A 111 -1.93 5.76 -0.14
C ARG A 111 -2.41 7.14 0.31
N THR A 112 -3.71 7.40 0.35
CA THR A 112 -4.28 8.70 0.68
C THR A 112 -4.71 8.85 2.14
N GLY A 113 -4.37 7.90 2.99
CA GLY A 113 -4.55 7.98 4.43
C GLY A 113 -5.67 7.11 4.97
N VAL A 114 -5.38 5.82 5.12
CA VAL A 114 -6.23 4.90 5.87
C VAL A 114 -5.76 4.86 7.31
N LYS A 115 -6.66 5.20 8.25
CA LYS A 115 -6.42 5.12 9.69
C LYS A 115 -6.78 3.74 10.21
N THR A 116 -5.95 3.19 11.08
CA THR A 116 -6.30 2.02 11.88
C THR A 116 -7.42 2.36 12.86
N TRP A 117 -8.41 1.48 12.97
CA TRP A 117 -9.39 1.49 14.04
C TRP A 117 -9.13 0.32 14.97
N VAL A 118 -8.86 0.64 16.24
CA VAL A 118 -8.49 -0.28 17.32
C VAL A 118 -7.18 -1.02 17.04
N VAL A 119 -7.13 -1.87 16.00
CA VAL A 119 -5.95 -2.66 15.64
C VAL A 119 -5.94 -3.04 14.17
N ALA A 120 -4.75 -3.06 13.59
CA ALA A 120 -4.46 -3.74 12.33
C ALA A 120 -3.14 -4.51 12.44
N GLU A 121 -3.00 -5.52 11.60
CA GLU A 121 -1.82 -6.37 11.55
C GLU A 121 -1.26 -6.37 10.13
N ALA A 122 0.06 -6.22 10.03
CA ALA A 122 0.75 -6.37 8.76
C ALA A 122 1.88 -7.41 8.87
N VAL A 123 1.97 -8.26 7.86
CA VAL A 123 3.11 -9.16 7.67
C VAL A 123 3.88 -8.69 6.47
N VAL A 124 5.14 -8.29 6.70
CA VAL A 124 6.06 -7.83 5.68
C VAL A 124 7.07 -8.93 5.41
N ILE A 125 7.11 -9.45 4.20
CA ILE A 125 8.01 -10.52 3.76
C ILE A 125 9.07 -9.90 2.87
N GLU A 126 10.30 -9.77 3.39
CA GLU A 126 11.42 -9.18 2.66
C GLU A 126 11.75 -9.97 1.39
N LEU A 127 12.02 -9.23 0.31
CA LEU A 127 12.49 -9.76 -0.98
C LEU A 127 13.95 -9.35 -1.18
N THR A 128 14.84 -10.32 -1.26
CA THR A 128 16.29 -10.11 -1.44
C THR A 128 16.77 -10.55 -2.83
N GLY A 129 17.97 -10.10 -3.21
CA GLY A 129 18.55 -10.46 -4.52
C GLY A 129 17.77 -9.88 -5.71
N ASN A 130 17.14 -8.74 -5.52
CA ASN A 130 16.31 -8.05 -6.52
C ASN A 130 16.66 -6.56 -6.55
N GLU A 131 16.70 -5.96 -7.73
CA GLU A 131 17.05 -4.56 -7.95
C GLU A 131 15.86 -3.70 -8.43
N ALA A 132 14.65 -4.26 -8.46
CA ALA A 132 13.46 -3.55 -8.90
C ALA A 132 13.23 -2.27 -8.08
N THR A 133 12.83 -1.19 -8.75
CA THR A 133 12.59 0.14 -8.17
C THR A 133 11.31 0.74 -8.73
N ARG A 134 10.75 1.74 -8.05
CA ARG A 134 9.66 2.56 -8.59
C ARG A 134 10.24 3.75 -9.32
N ARG A 135 9.72 4.02 -10.52
CA ARG A 135 10.13 5.16 -11.34
C ARG A 135 8.92 5.91 -11.86
N VAL A 136 9.02 7.22 -11.92
CA VAL A 136 7.98 8.05 -12.50
C VAL A 136 7.86 7.75 -14.00
N ASP A 137 6.70 7.26 -14.41
CA ASP A 137 6.36 7.11 -15.82
C ASP A 137 5.84 8.43 -16.37
N PRO A 138 6.55 9.07 -17.34
CA PRO A 138 6.17 10.39 -17.84
C PRO A 138 4.83 10.40 -18.59
N ALA A 139 4.37 9.27 -19.08
CA ALA A 139 3.10 9.17 -19.80
C ALA A 139 1.89 9.19 -18.86
N THR A 140 2.01 8.59 -17.69
CA THR A 140 0.91 8.47 -16.72
C THR A 140 1.06 9.35 -15.49
N GLY A 141 2.29 9.76 -15.17
CA GLY A 141 2.65 10.48 -13.95
C GLY A 141 2.69 9.57 -12.69
N PHE A 142 2.51 8.26 -12.84
CA PHE A 142 2.59 7.31 -11.74
C PHE A 142 4.01 6.77 -11.55
N GLU A 143 4.33 6.45 -10.31
CA GLU A 143 5.52 5.68 -9.98
C GLU A 143 5.27 4.20 -10.26
N LEU A 144 5.69 3.74 -11.42
CA LEU A 144 5.54 2.36 -11.86
C LEU A 144 6.73 1.50 -11.43
N LEU A 145 6.47 0.22 -11.20
CA LEU A 145 7.52 -0.74 -10.90
C LEU A 145 8.35 -1.05 -12.16
N ASP A 146 9.65 -0.79 -12.08
CA ASP A 146 10.66 -1.22 -13.05
C ASP A 146 11.35 -2.46 -12.49
N ALA A 147 10.94 -3.65 -13.00
CA ALA A 147 11.30 -4.95 -12.47
C ALA A 147 12.43 -5.61 -13.25
#